data_9a42cbe166a08aafd403ce092cdf9fd9
#
_entry.id   9a42cbe166a08aafd403ce092cdf9fd9
#
_cell.length_a   1.000
_cell.length_b   1.000
_cell.length_c   1.000
_cell.angle_alpha   90.00
_cell.angle_beta   90.00
_cell.angle_gamma   90.00
#
_symmetry.space_group_name_H-M   'P 1'
#
loop_
_entity.id
_entity.type
_entity.pdbx_description
1 polymer ?
#
loop_
_entity_poly.entity_id
_entity_poly.type
_entity_poly.pdbx_seq_one_letter_code
_entity_poly.pdbx_strand_id
1 'polypeptide(L)'
;MSDPLTPYGNKPMVTPIVHAVNYEYRDFEVLRKITDGEIDGYTYHRDDNPTVRAVEKAIAQMEYAEDCIVCTSGMAACTLAYLTYLKAGDNLILFNDTYGANYKVSLILERLGVEITWIDADKSPLLGDYIKSNTAMVFLETPSNPLCKIIDISAARKAVDKVGALLVVDNTFATPFHQNPLKLGAHLVVHSATKALGGHNDLMAGAVAGAKKDYDRLWFTRQAIGSTLDAYSASLLERGLKTFPLRAKRMAENALKVAEFLKAQPLVSRLSYPGLKDHPGHEIARNQMRGGFGGMISFDIGNDEDDAKCFISSLKLVYHAVSLGCTESLICIPFLTTMLYLPPERRTTFGVAKNTVRLSIGIEEPEQIIEDIMQALSKTGGSMADKKPENRK
;
A
#
# COMPACT_ATOMS: atom_id res chain seq x y z
N MET A 1 -0.92 23.84 -36.14
CA MET A 1 -2.18 24.28 -35.50
C MET A 1 -1.90 24.55 -34.06
N SER A 2 -2.43 25.63 -33.48
CA SER A 2 -2.34 25.90 -32.05
C SER A 2 -3.08 24.81 -31.27
N ASP A 3 -2.53 24.36 -30.17
CA ASP A 3 -3.18 23.49 -29.21
C ASP A 3 -4.52 24.14 -28.80
N PRO A 4 -5.68 23.47 -28.99
CA PRO A 4 -6.97 24.06 -28.64
C PRO A 4 -7.10 24.38 -27.13
N LEU A 5 -6.28 23.76 -26.28
CA LEU A 5 -6.24 24.06 -24.85
C LEU A 5 -5.32 25.25 -24.50
N THR A 6 -4.44 25.65 -25.45
CA THR A 6 -3.48 26.73 -25.24
C THR A 6 -3.31 27.60 -26.48
N PRO A 7 -4.39 28.22 -27.02
CA PRO A 7 -4.37 28.91 -28.31
C PRO A 7 -3.38 30.09 -28.37
N TYR A 8 -2.99 30.62 -27.20
CA TYR A 8 -2.04 31.74 -27.06
C TYR A 8 -0.73 31.34 -26.42
N GLY A 9 -0.40 30.02 -26.31
CA GLY A 9 0.81 29.53 -25.65
C GLY A 9 0.73 29.49 -24.11
N ASN A 10 -0.39 29.90 -23.54
CA ASN A 10 -0.63 29.80 -22.11
C ASN A 10 -0.88 28.35 -21.73
N LYS A 11 -0.33 27.91 -20.58
CA LYS A 11 -0.59 26.56 -20.05
C LYS A 11 -1.44 26.64 -18.78
N PRO A 12 -2.46 25.77 -18.62
CA PRO A 12 -3.20 25.71 -17.37
C PRO A 12 -2.27 25.30 -16.23
N MET A 13 -2.51 25.82 -15.03
CA MET A 13 -1.74 25.49 -13.83
C MET A 13 -2.03 24.09 -13.27
N VAL A 14 -3.11 23.47 -13.71
CA VAL A 14 -3.49 22.09 -13.41
C VAL A 14 -3.65 21.31 -14.70
N THR A 15 -3.40 20.00 -14.64
CA THR A 15 -3.63 19.13 -15.79
C THR A 15 -5.11 19.13 -16.14
N PRO A 16 -5.52 19.45 -17.39
CA PRO A 16 -6.90 19.34 -17.83
C PRO A 16 -7.41 17.90 -17.72
N ILE A 17 -8.69 17.74 -17.33
CA ILE A 17 -9.33 16.44 -17.33
C ILE A 17 -9.77 16.12 -18.76
N VAL A 18 -9.06 15.20 -19.40
CA VAL A 18 -9.42 14.71 -20.73
C VAL A 18 -10.37 13.52 -20.61
N HIS A 19 -11.66 13.81 -20.55
CA HIS A 19 -12.72 12.80 -20.41
C HIS A 19 -13.18 12.28 -21.79
N ALA A 20 -12.20 11.78 -22.57
CA ALA A 20 -12.44 11.22 -23.90
C ALA A 20 -12.06 9.74 -23.90
N VAL A 21 -12.87 8.90 -24.55
CA VAL A 21 -12.59 7.46 -24.73
C VAL A 21 -11.78 7.23 -25.98
N ASN A 22 -12.07 7.96 -27.06
CA ASN A 22 -11.44 7.84 -28.39
C ASN A 22 -11.04 9.20 -28.93
N TYR A 23 -10.14 9.17 -29.88
CA TYR A 23 -9.57 10.35 -30.49
C TYR A 23 -9.73 10.30 -32.01
N GLU A 24 -10.02 11.45 -32.64
CA GLU A 24 -10.07 11.60 -34.10
C GLU A 24 -8.65 11.76 -34.66
N TYR A 25 -8.33 11.02 -35.70
CA TYR A 25 -7.07 11.12 -36.44
C TYR A 25 -7.23 11.99 -37.68
N ARG A 26 -6.21 12.79 -37.99
CA ARG A 26 -6.21 13.60 -39.21
C ARG A 26 -6.08 12.74 -40.45
N ASP A 27 -5.22 11.73 -40.40
CA ASP A 27 -4.97 10.79 -41.48
C ASP A 27 -4.36 9.49 -40.93
N PHE A 28 -4.27 8.48 -41.81
CA PHE A 28 -3.72 7.16 -41.45
C PHE A 28 -2.23 7.20 -41.14
N GLU A 29 -1.46 8.14 -41.72
CA GLU A 29 -0.03 8.25 -41.45
C GLU A 29 0.23 8.76 -40.00
N VAL A 30 -0.56 9.70 -39.52
CA VAL A 30 -0.51 10.13 -38.12
C VAL A 30 -0.86 8.99 -37.19
N LEU A 31 -1.92 8.21 -37.47
CA LEU A 31 -2.27 7.03 -36.71
C LEU A 31 -1.12 6.02 -36.67
N ARG A 32 -0.52 5.69 -37.82
CA ARG A 32 0.61 4.79 -37.94
C ARG A 32 1.77 5.24 -37.05
N LYS A 33 2.16 6.52 -37.14
CA LYS A 33 3.26 7.08 -36.35
C LYS A 33 3.02 7.01 -34.83
N ILE A 34 1.78 7.23 -34.40
CA ILE A 34 1.41 7.07 -32.98
C ILE A 34 1.52 5.60 -32.57
N THR A 35 0.98 4.67 -33.39
CA THR A 35 0.98 3.25 -33.11
C THR A 35 2.41 2.65 -33.07
N ASP A 36 3.28 3.15 -33.96
CA ASP A 36 4.68 2.72 -34.05
C ASP A 36 5.57 3.44 -32.99
N GLY A 37 5.00 4.37 -32.21
CA GLY A 37 5.74 5.12 -31.19
C GLY A 37 6.71 6.18 -31.76
N GLU A 38 6.58 6.53 -33.04
CA GLU A 38 7.41 7.56 -33.67
C GLU A 38 7.07 8.97 -33.18
N ILE A 39 5.80 9.19 -32.79
CA ILE A 39 5.32 10.44 -32.19
C ILE A 39 4.40 10.13 -31.00
N ASP A 40 4.42 11.01 -30.00
CA ASP A 40 3.49 10.96 -28.88
C ASP A 40 2.06 11.25 -29.37
N GLY A 41 1.11 10.44 -28.90
CA GLY A 41 -0.30 10.62 -29.21
C GLY A 41 -1.19 9.65 -28.46
N TYR A 42 -2.49 9.88 -28.57
CA TYR A 42 -3.51 9.07 -27.89
C TYR A 42 -4.48 8.51 -28.92
N THR A 43 -4.89 7.27 -28.75
CA THR A 43 -5.80 6.55 -29.63
C THR A 43 -7.09 6.18 -28.92
N TYR A 44 -6.95 5.59 -27.75
CA TYR A 44 -8.06 5.08 -26.98
C TYR A 44 -7.71 5.11 -25.48
N HIS A 45 -8.65 5.47 -24.61
CA HIS A 45 -8.41 5.67 -23.18
C HIS A 45 -7.83 4.44 -22.47
N ARG A 46 -8.24 3.21 -22.85
CA ARG A 46 -7.70 1.99 -22.28
C ARG A 46 -6.18 1.87 -22.50
N ASP A 47 -5.70 2.40 -23.61
CA ASP A 47 -4.30 2.37 -23.98
C ASP A 47 -3.54 3.46 -23.24
N ASP A 48 -4.00 4.71 -23.36
CA ASP A 48 -3.44 5.83 -22.63
C ASP A 48 -4.39 7.05 -22.61
N ASN A 49 -4.15 7.97 -21.66
CA ASN A 49 -4.90 9.21 -21.50
C ASN A 49 -3.98 10.30 -20.89
N PRO A 50 -4.02 11.55 -21.41
CA PRO A 50 -3.11 12.60 -20.93
C PRO A 50 -3.22 12.89 -19.44
N THR A 51 -4.43 12.83 -18.85
CA THR A 51 -4.64 13.05 -17.42
C THR A 51 -4.05 11.91 -16.58
N VAL A 52 -4.22 10.65 -17.03
CA VAL A 52 -3.63 9.47 -16.39
C VAL A 52 -2.11 9.53 -16.49
N ARG A 53 -1.58 9.84 -17.68
CA ARG A 53 -0.14 9.94 -17.93
C ARG A 53 0.56 10.99 -17.06
N ALA A 54 -0.10 12.10 -16.75
CA ALA A 54 0.42 13.12 -15.85
C ALA A 54 0.64 12.57 -14.44
N VAL A 55 -0.29 11.75 -13.93
CA VAL A 55 -0.18 11.10 -12.62
C VAL A 55 0.91 10.03 -12.62
N GLU A 56 1.01 9.22 -13.68
CA GLU A 56 2.06 8.22 -13.84
C GLU A 56 3.46 8.86 -13.73
N LYS A 57 3.69 9.96 -14.45
CA LYS A 57 4.95 10.72 -14.36
C LYS A 57 5.20 11.28 -12.96
N ALA A 58 4.18 11.78 -12.28
CA ALA A 58 4.32 12.32 -10.93
C ALA A 58 4.72 11.22 -9.91
N ILE A 59 4.08 10.04 -9.98
CA ILE A 59 4.43 8.91 -9.09
C ILE A 59 5.81 8.36 -9.42
N ALA A 60 6.16 8.20 -10.70
CA ALA A 60 7.49 7.79 -11.13
C ALA A 60 8.58 8.70 -10.53
N GLN A 61 8.38 10.02 -10.58
CA GLN A 61 9.32 10.99 -10.00
C GLN A 61 9.44 10.81 -8.48
N MET A 62 8.34 10.57 -7.77
CA MET A 62 8.37 10.38 -6.31
C MET A 62 9.12 9.09 -5.91
N GLU A 63 9.00 8.02 -6.69
CA GLU A 63 9.69 6.75 -6.45
C GLU A 63 11.11 6.70 -7.05
N TYR A 64 11.55 7.73 -7.75
CA TYR A 64 12.80 7.72 -8.53
C TYR A 64 12.82 6.62 -9.59
N ALA A 65 11.67 6.29 -10.12
CA ALA A 65 11.49 5.35 -11.22
C ALA A 65 11.69 6.06 -12.57
N GLU A 66 12.05 5.29 -13.60
CA GLU A 66 12.09 5.81 -14.96
C GLU A 66 10.68 6.01 -15.53
N ASP A 67 9.74 5.15 -15.12
CA ASP A 67 8.35 5.27 -15.52
C ASP A 67 7.40 4.57 -14.51
N CYS A 68 6.09 4.79 -14.65
CA CYS A 68 5.05 4.24 -13.81
C CYS A 68 3.79 3.93 -14.63
N ILE A 69 3.11 2.86 -14.27
CA ILE A 69 1.76 2.50 -14.75
C ILE A 69 0.77 2.69 -13.61
N VAL A 70 -0.34 3.39 -13.87
CA VAL A 70 -1.45 3.55 -12.92
C VAL A 70 -2.63 2.66 -13.33
N CYS A 71 -3.28 2.06 -12.32
CA CYS A 71 -4.38 1.11 -12.43
C CYS A 71 -5.58 1.53 -11.58
N THR A 72 -6.72 0.85 -11.78
CA THR A 72 -7.99 1.09 -11.06
C THR A 72 -7.92 0.85 -9.55
N SER A 73 -6.95 0.07 -9.03
CA SER A 73 -6.83 -0.23 -7.61
C SER A 73 -5.44 -0.78 -7.26
N GLY A 74 -5.07 -0.77 -5.96
CA GLY A 74 -3.84 -1.41 -5.49
C GLY A 74 -3.77 -2.90 -5.83
N MET A 75 -4.88 -3.63 -5.72
CA MET A 75 -4.92 -5.05 -6.12
C MET A 75 -4.78 -5.24 -7.64
N ALA A 76 -5.28 -4.31 -8.45
CA ALA A 76 -5.03 -4.32 -9.88
C ALA A 76 -3.53 -4.14 -10.18
N ALA A 77 -2.84 -3.27 -9.43
CA ALA A 77 -1.39 -3.08 -9.54
C ALA A 77 -0.59 -4.32 -9.15
N CYS A 78 -0.93 -4.97 -8.01
CA CYS A 78 -0.31 -6.25 -7.61
C CYS A 78 -0.54 -7.34 -8.68
N THR A 79 -1.79 -7.51 -9.11
CA THR A 79 -2.17 -8.51 -10.13
C THR A 79 -1.49 -8.24 -11.46
N LEU A 80 -1.37 -6.96 -11.85
CA LEU A 80 -0.64 -6.54 -13.04
C LEU A 80 0.83 -7.00 -12.98
N ALA A 81 1.52 -6.76 -11.85
CA ALA A 81 2.89 -7.20 -11.67
C ALA A 81 3.00 -8.73 -11.76
N TYR A 82 2.09 -9.47 -11.11
CA TYR A 82 2.10 -10.94 -11.18
C TYR A 82 1.88 -11.45 -12.60
N LEU A 83 0.84 -11.01 -13.29
CA LEU A 83 0.49 -11.50 -14.63
C LEU A 83 1.51 -11.10 -15.70
N THR A 84 2.24 -10.00 -15.50
CA THR A 84 3.27 -9.56 -16.45
C THR A 84 4.52 -10.43 -16.41
N TYR A 85 4.87 -10.97 -15.24
CA TYR A 85 6.18 -11.59 -15.05
C TYR A 85 6.13 -13.08 -14.69
N LEU A 86 4.98 -13.61 -14.27
CA LEU A 86 4.84 -15.02 -13.88
C LEU A 86 4.15 -15.83 -14.98
N LYS A 87 4.60 -17.04 -15.13
CA LYS A 87 4.03 -18.07 -16.01
C LYS A 87 3.90 -19.41 -15.28
N ALA A 88 3.20 -20.38 -15.89
CA ALA A 88 3.11 -21.73 -15.34
C ALA A 88 4.51 -22.34 -15.13
N GLY A 89 4.70 -22.97 -13.96
CA GLY A 89 5.97 -23.55 -13.52
C GLY A 89 6.89 -22.59 -12.75
N ASP A 90 6.61 -21.29 -12.74
CA ASP A 90 7.34 -20.32 -11.91
C ASP A 90 6.93 -20.43 -10.45
N ASN A 91 7.86 -20.08 -9.53
CA ASN A 91 7.57 -19.93 -8.12
C ASN A 91 7.51 -18.46 -7.74
N LEU A 92 6.43 -18.09 -7.01
CA LEU A 92 6.25 -16.79 -6.36
C LEU A 92 6.41 -16.95 -4.85
N ILE A 93 7.31 -16.18 -4.24
CA ILE A 93 7.40 -16.08 -2.79
C ILE A 93 6.57 -14.87 -2.31
N LEU A 94 5.64 -15.14 -1.39
CA LEU A 94 4.81 -14.15 -0.70
C LEU A 94 5.07 -14.22 0.80
N PHE A 95 4.97 -13.07 1.44
CA PHE A 95 5.04 -12.99 2.91
C PHE A 95 3.64 -13.11 3.51
N ASN A 96 3.52 -13.86 4.63
CA ASN A 96 2.26 -13.99 5.36
C ASN A 96 1.73 -12.63 5.83
N ASP A 97 2.62 -11.73 6.23
CA ASP A 97 2.32 -10.38 6.71
C ASP A 97 2.13 -9.38 5.53
N THR A 98 1.39 -9.76 4.49
CA THR A 98 1.00 -8.88 3.37
C THR A 98 -0.50 -8.64 3.39
N TYR A 99 -0.96 -7.66 2.60
CA TYR A 99 -2.40 -7.39 2.49
C TYR A 99 -3.18 -8.66 2.11
N GLY A 100 -4.17 -9.04 2.95
CA GLY A 100 -4.86 -10.33 2.87
C GLY A 100 -5.49 -10.67 1.52
N ALA A 101 -5.82 -9.67 0.68
CA ALA A 101 -6.34 -9.95 -0.66
C ALA A 101 -5.31 -10.59 -1.61
N ASN A 102 -3.99 -10.50 -1.32
CA ASN A 102 -2.98 -11.25 -2.07
C ASN A 102 -3.19 -12.76 -1.97
N TYR A 103 -3.77 -13.24 -0.87
CA TYR A 103 -4.15 -14.64 -0.76
C TYR A 103 -5.18 -15.06 -1.83
N LYS A 104 -6.20 -14.21 -2.11
CA LYS A 104 -7.17 -14.53 -3.17
C LYS A 104 -6.51 -14.58 -4.56
N VAL A 105 -5.58 -13.68 -4.81
CA VAL A 105 -4.84 -13.66 -6.09
C VAL A 105 -3.92 -14.87 -6.17
N SER A 106 -3.26 -15.29 -5.07
CA SER A 106 -2.42 -16.49 -5.08
C SER A 106 -3.19 -17.75 -5.48
N LEU A 107 -4.44 -17.92 -5.03
CA LEU A 107 -5.30 -19.04 -5.46
C LEU A 107 -5.62 -19.02 -6.97
N ILE A 108 -5.69 -17.83 -7.56
CA ILE A 108 -5.86 -17.70 -9.02
C ILE A 108 -4.56 -18.08 -9.72
N LEU A 109 -3.41 -17.61 -9.22
CA LEU A 109 -2.10 -17.92 -9.78
C LEU A 109 -1.78 -19.41 -9.70
N GLU A 110 -2.11 -20.09 -8.59
CA GLU A 110 -1.99 -21.54 -8.45
C GLU A 110 -2.79 -22.29 -9.53
N ARG A 111 -4.01 -21.84 -9.82
CA ARG A 111 -4.82 -22.41 -10.93
C ARG A 111 -4.21 -22.16 -12.32
N LEU A 112 -3.39 -21.14 -12.46
CA LEU A 112 -2.62 -20.84 -13.68
C LEU A 112 -1.27 -21.56 -13.71
N GLY A 113 -0.99 -22.42 -12.71
CA GLY A 113 0.22 -23.25 -12.65
C GLY A 113 1.42 -22.55 -12.01
N VAL A 114 1.23 -21.43 -11.31
CA VAL A 114 2.28 -20.79 -10.52
C VAL A 114 2.36 -21.46 -9.16
N GLU A 115 3.57 -21.83 -8.74
CA GLU A 115 3.84 -22.34 -7.41
C GLU A 115 3.92 -21.20 -6.40
N ILE A 116 3.23 -21.30 -5.25
CA ILE A 116 3.26 -20.26 -4.22
C ILE A 116 4.02 -20.76 -2.99
N THR A 117 5.02 -19.99 -2.56
CA THR A 117 5.73 -20.19 -1.30
C THR A 117 5.39 -19.08 -0.34
N TRP A 118 4.84 -19.41 0.84
CA TRP A 118 4.52 -18.46 1.89
C TRP A 118 5.56 -18.50 3.00
N ILE A 119 6.07 -17.34 3.42
CA ILE A 119 7.03 -17.18 4.51
C ILE A 119 6.60 -16.09 5.49
N ASP A 120 6.95 -16.24 6.77
CA ASP A 120 6.70 -15.21 7.77
C ASP A 120 7.72 -14.07 7.64
N ALA A 121 7.33 -12.81 7.88
CA ALA A 121 8.24 -11.68 7.81
C ALA A 121 9.43 -11.82 8.76
N ASP A 122 9.24 -12.46 9.92
CA ASP A 122 10.30 -12.73 10.90
C ASP A 122 11.39 -13.69 10.36
N LYS A 123 11.06 -14.46 9.31
CA LYS A 123 12.00 -15.34 8.61
C LYS A 123 12.66 -14.67 7.40
N SER A 124 12.38 -13.40 7.16
CA SER A 124 13.00 -12.67 6.03
C SER A 124 14.53 -12.68 6.02
N PRO A 125 15.26 -12.73 7.15
CA PRO A 125 16.71 -12.92 7.13
C PRO A 125 17.17 -14.24 6.51
N LEU A 126 16.30 -15.26 6.50
CA LEU A 126 16.52 -16.60 5.92
C LEU A 126 15.89 -16.74 4.53
N LEU A 127 15.52 -15.64 3.87
CA LEU A 127 14.85 -15.66 2.55
C LEU A 127 15.59 -16.55 1.54
N GLY A 128 16.93 -16.56 1.58
CA GLY A 128 17.74 -17.39 0.70
C GLY A 128 17.44 -18.89 0.77
N ASP A 129 16.99 -19.39 1.92
CA ASP A 129 16.70 -20.81 2.13
C ASP A 129 15.35 -21.23 1.51
N TYR A 130 14.50 -20.27 1.19
CA TYR A 130 13.18 -20.47 0.55
C TYR A 130 13.22 -20.27 -0.96
N ILE A 131 14.30 -19.71 -1.50
CA ILE A 131 14.46 -19.48 -2.95
C ILE A 131 14.75 -20.81 -3.64
N LYS A 132 13.95 -21.12 -4.66
CA LYS A 132 14.07 -22.29 -5.52
C LYS A 132 14.67 -21.91 -6.86
N SER A 133 15.12 -22.90 -7.64
CA SER A 133 15.65 -22.66 -9.00
C SER A 133 14.62 -22.08 -9.96
N ASN A 134 13.32 -22.29 -9.71
CA ASN A 134 12.20 -21.75 -10.47
C ASN A 134 11.57 -20.51 -9.79
N THR A 135 12.15 -19.95 -8.73
CA THR A 135 11.64 -18.70 -8.14
C THR A 135 11.85 -17.56 -9.14
N ALA A 136 10.75 -17.01 -9.63
CA ALA A 136 10.73 -15.91 -10.59
C ALA A 136 10.46 -14.55 -9.93
N MET A 137 9.78 -14.55 -8.77
CA MET A 137 9.44 -13.32 -8.08
C MET A 137 9.39 -13.51 -6.57
N VAL A 138 9.89 -12.51 -5.84
CA VAL A 138 9.62 -12.29 -4.43
C VAL A 138 8.82 -11.00 -4.30
N PHE A 139 7.64 -11.08 -3.70
CA PHE A 139 6.79 -9.92 -3.40
C PHE A 139 6.73 -9.73 -1.90
N LEU A 140 7.09 -8.56 -1.42
CA LEU A 140 7.08 -8.21 0.00
C LEU A 140 6.44 -6.85 0.25
N GLU A 141 5.91 -6.66 1.47
CA GLU A 141 5.37 -5.42 1.98
C GLU A 141 6.17 -5.01 3.23
N THR A 142 6.72 -3.80 3.24
CA THR A 142 7.51 -3.30 4.37
C THR A 142 7.38 -1.78 4.53
N PRO A 143 6.87 -1.29 5.70
CA PRO A 143 6.35 -2.06 6.85
C PRO A 143 5.17 -2.96 6.48
N SER A 144 5.05 -4.13 7.12
CA SER A 144 4.05 -5.14 6.80
C SER A 144 2.65 -4.79 7.34
N ASN A 145 1.61 -5.40 6.74
CA ASN A 145 0.22 -5.21 7.14
C ASN A 145 -0.35 -6.49 7.78
N PRO A 146 -0.84 -6.47 9.04
CA PRO A 146 -1.09 -5.26 9.85
C PRO A 146 0.00 -4.92 10.87
N LEU A 147 1.00 -5.78 11.07
CA LEU A 147 1.87 -5.76 12.24
C LEU A 147 3.06 -4.78 12.14
N CYS A 148 3.17 -4.02 11.06
CA CYS A 148 4.25 -3.05 10.84
C CYS A 148 5.68 -3.63 10.98
N LYS A 149 5.87 -4.93 10.72
CA LYS A 149 7.18 -5.57 10.70
C LYS A 149 8.04 -5.02 9.57
N ILE A 150 9.34 -4.98 9.76
CA ILE A 150 10.29 -4.45 8.77
C ILE A 150 11.06 -5.58 8.13
N ILE A 151 11.10 -5.58 6.80
CA ILE A 151 11.92 -6.46 5.99
C ILE A 151 13.03 -5.63 5.35
N ASP A 152 14.27 -6.11 5.42
CA ASP A 152 15.43 -5.48 4.78
C ASP A 152 15.37 -5.71 3.26
N ILE A 153 15.06 -4.64 2.51
CA ILE A 153 14.94 -4.66 1.05
C ILE A 153 16.30 -5.00 0.40
N SER A 154 17.39 -4.44 0.91
CA SER A 154 18.73 -4.68 0.36
C SER A 154 19.21 -6.11 0.59
N ALA A 155 18.86 -6.70 1.72
CA ALA A 155 19.13 -8.12 1.99
C ALA A 155 18.28 -9.03 1.09
N ALA A 156 16.99 -8.71 0.92
CA ALA A 156 16.11 -9.42 0.01
C ALA A 156 16.61 -9.34 -1.44
N ARG A 157 17.10 -8.17 -1.88
CA ARG A 157 17.72 -8.02 -3.21
C ARG A 157 18.88 -8.98 -3.41
N LYS A 158 19.82 -9.03 -2.48
CA LYS A 158 20.98 -9.95 -2.56
C LYS A 158 20.56 -11.41 -2.62
N ALA A 159 19.45 -11.77 -1.99
CA ALA A 159 18.94 -13.14 -2.03
C ALA A 159 18.38 -13.50 -3.43
N VAL A 160 17.54 -12.63 -4.01
CA VAL A 160 16.90 -12.90 -5.31
C VAL A 160 17.89 -12.85 -6.49
N ASP A 161 18.96 -12.06 -6.39
CA ASP A 161 20.00 -11.96 -7.43
C ASP A 161 20.67 -13.30 -7.74
N LYS A 162 20.73 -14.20 -6.78
CA LYS A 162 21.35 -15.53 -6.94
C LYS A 162 20.67 -16.40 -8.01
N VAL A 163 19.36 -16.15 -8.26
CA VAL A 163 18.57 -16.90 -9.25
C VAL A 163 17.99 -16.00 -10.35
N GLY A 164 18.26 -14.69 -10.29
CA GLY A 164 17.72 -13.73 -11.24
C GLY A 164 16.22 -13.45 -11.07
N ALA A 165 15.67 -13.71 -9.87
CA ALA A 165 14.27 -13.43 -9.58
C ALA A 165 13.99 -11.94 -9.39
N LEU A 166 12.76 -11.51 -9.66
CA LEU A 166 12.33 -10.14 -9.44
C LEU A 166 12.03 -9.88 -7.95
N LEU A 167 12.48 -8.75 -7.44
CA LEU A 167 12.06 -8.22 -6.15
C LEU A 167 11.02 -7.13 -6.37
N VAL A 168 9.79 -7.35 -5.92
CA VAL A 168 8.68 -6.41 -5.97
C VAL A 168 8.33 -5.99 -4.54
N VAL A 169 8.27 -4.68 -4.29
CA VAL A 169 7.99 -4.14 -2.97
C VAL A 169 6.71 -3.33 -3.00
N ASP A 170 5.74 -3.73 -2.19
CA ASP A 170 4.58 -2.88 -1.89
C ASP A 170 5.00 -1.81 -0.86
N ASN A 171 5.04 -0.57 -1.32
CA ASN A 171 5.50 0.58 -0.55
C ASN A 171 4.34 1.44 0.00
N THR A 172 3.13 0.86 0.04
CA THR A 172 1.90 1.59 0.43
C THR A 172 1.98 2.15 1.85
N PHE A 173 2.52 1.40 2.83
CA PHE A 173 2.61 1.84 4.23
C PHE A 173 3.71 2.87 4.45
N ALA A 174 4.90 2.61 3.92
CA ALA A 174 6.02 3.55 4.04
C ALA A 174 5.81 4.80 3.20
N THR A 175 5.27 4.66 2.01
CA THR A 175 5.10 5.70 1.00
C THR A 175 6.43 6.20 0.40
N PRO A 176 6.42 6.83 -0.79
CA PRO A 176 7.65 7.36 -1.40
C PRO A 176 8.27 8.54 -0.62
N PHE A 177 7.55 9.12 0.34
CA PHE A 177 8.10 10.14 1.21
C PHE A 177 9.12 9.57 2.19
N HIS A 178 8.82 8.40 2.77
CA HIS A 178 9.69 7.78 3.79
C HIS A 178 10.63 6.73 3.23
N GLN A 179 10.27 6.02 2.15
CA GLN A 179 11.04 4.90 1.62
C GLN A 179 11.01 4.89 0.08
N ASN A 180 12.16 4.63 -0.55
CA ASN A 180 12.24 4.44 -2.00
C ASN A 180 12.88 3.07 -2.30
N PRO A 181 12.07 2.03 -2.47
CA PRO A 181 12.56 0.66 -2.64
C PRO A 181 13.49 0.47 -3.84
N LEU A 182 13.28 1.20 -4.96
CA LEU A 182 14.16 1.12 -6.13
C LEU A 182 15.61 1.50 -5.79
N LYS A 183 15.82 2.50 -4.92
CA LYS A 183 17.17 2.87 -4.45
C LYS A 183 17.80 1.82 -3.54
N LEU A 184 16.99 0.96 -2.95
CA LEU A 184 17.41 -0.15 -2.08
C LEU A 184 17.56 -1.47 -2.85
N GLY A 185 17.31 -1.44 -4.16
CA GLY A 185 17.51 -2.57 -5.05
C GLY A 185 16.25 -3.31 -5.49
N ALA A 186 15.05 -2.88 -5.12
CA ALA A 186 13.82 -3.44 -5.69
C ALA A 186 13.81 -3.25 -7.22
N HIS A 187 13.19 -4.17 -7.93
CA HIS A 187 13.00 -4.07 -9.38
C HIS A 187 11.73 -3.28 -9.71
N LEU A 188 10.67 -3.51 -8.93
CA LEU A 188 9.38 -2.83 -9.07
C LEU A 188 8.88 -2.38 -7.70
N VAL A 189 8.18 -1.28 -7.69
CA VAL A 189 7.45 -0.76 -6.53
C VAL A 189 5.98 -0.72 -6.84
N VAL A 190 5.16 -1.25 -5.92
CA VAL A 190 3.71 -1.23 -6.03
C VAL A 190 3.13 -0.30 -4.97
N HIS A 191 2.05 0.38 -5.31
CA HIS A 191 1.24 1.17 -4.39
C HIS A 191 -0.25 0.91 -4.54
N SER A 192 -0.93 0.85 -3.43
CA SER A 192 -2.32 1.26 -3.39
C SER A 192 -2.38 2.79 -3.32
N ALA A 193 -2.48 3.45 -4.49
CA ALA A 193 -2.53 4.91 -4.55
C ALA A 193 -3.84 5.48 -3.94
N THR A 194 -4.84 4.63 -3.71
CA THR A 194 -6.04 4.87 -2.89
C THR A 194 -5.70 5.42 -1.50
N LYS A 195 -4.53 5.04 -0.96
CA LYS A 195 -4.10 5.32 0.42
C LYS A 195 -3.46 6.72 0.51
N ALA A 196 -2.32 6.84 1.15
CA ALA A 196 -1.67 8.12 1.41
C ALA A 196 -1.41 8.99 0.17
N LEU A 197 -1.21 8.39 -1.01
CA LEU A 197 -1.01 9.15 -2.25
C LEU A 197 -2.27 9.96 -2.61
N GLY A 198 -3.44 9.34 -2.66
CA GLY A 198 -4.73 10.02 -2.80
C GLY A 198 -5.08 10.81 -1.54
N GLY A 199 -5.14 10.14 -0.40
CA GLY A 199 -5.16 10.70 0.95
C GLY A 199 -6.49 11.31 1.41
N HIS A 200 -7.58 11.24 0.63
CA HIS A 200 -8.84 11.92 0.93
C HIS A 200 -10.08 10.98 0.92
N ASN A 201 -9.88 9.65 0.89
CA ASN A 201 -10.95 8.65 0.88
C ASN A 201 -11.96 8.77 -0.28
N ASP A 202 -11.62 9.44 -1.38
CA ASP A 202 -12.52 9.84 -2.46
C ASP A 202 -12.18 9.21 -3.82
N LEU A 203 -11.11 8.39 -3.87
CA LEU A 203 -10.68 7.69 -5.09
C LEU A 203 -10.14 6.30 -4.80
N MET A 204 -10.12 5.48 -5.81
CA MET A 204 -9.45 4.19 -5.82
C MET A 204 -8.46 4.14 -6.98
N ALA A 205 -7.19 3.82 -6.68
CA ALA A 205 -6.14 3.69 -7.68
C ALA A 205 -5.01 2.78 -7.19
N GLY A 206 -4.24 2.24 -8.13
CA GLY A 206 -3.00 1.53 -7.87
C GLY A 206 -1.90 2.03 -8.80
N ALA A 207 -0.63 1.76 -8.45
CA ALA A 207 0.50 2.13 -9.28
C ALA A 207 1.58 1.05 -9.25
N VAL A 208 2.28 0.86 -10.37
CA VAL A 208 3.50 0.05 -10.47
C VAL A 208 4.58 0.91 -11.12
N ALA A 209 5.67 1.14 -10.39
CA ALA A 209 6.79 1.97 -10.83
C ALA A 209 8.07 1.13 -10.98
N GLY A 210 8.88 1.43 -11.99
CA GLY A 210 10.11 0.70 -12.26
C GLY A 210 10.95 1.31 -13.38
N ALA A 211 11.78 0.48 -14.03
CA ALA A 211 12.58 0.88 -15.18
C ALA A 211 11.70 1.03 -16.43
N LYS A 212 12.16 1.80 -17.42
CA LYS A 212 11.43 2.04 -18.68
C LYS A 212 11.08 0.75 -19.42
N LYS A 213 12.01 -0.21 -19.47
CA LYS A 213 11.77 -1.54 -20.06
C LYS A 213 10.59 -2.31 -19.43
N ASP A 214 10.31 -2.04 -18.15
CA ASP A 214 9.21 -2.67 -17.42
C ASP A 214 7.88 -1.98 -17.72
N TYR A 215 7.91 -0.68 -18.01
CA TYR A 215 6.74 0.08 -18.41
C TYR A 215 6.03 -0.56 -19.62
N ASP A 216 6.74 -0.87 -20.70
CA ASP A 216 6.14 -1.38 -21.93
C ASP A 216 5.47 -2.75 -21.71
N ARG A 217 6.11 -3.62 -20.88
CA ARG A 217 5.55 -4.93 -20.50
C ARG A 217 4.29 -4.79 -19.64
N LEU A 218 4.34 -3.92 -18.65
CA LEU A 218 3.22 -3.62 -17.76
C LEU A 218 2.08 -2.94 -18.51
N TRP A 219 2.40 -2.02 -19.44
CA TRP A 219 1.43 -1.35 -20.28
C TRP A 219 0.65 -2.35 -21.16
N PHE A 220 1.37 -3.27 -21.81
CA PHE A 220 0.74 -4.33 -22.62
C PHE A 220 -0.24 -5.17 -21.78
N THR A 221 0.18 -5.58 -20.59
CA THR A 221 -0.67 -6.39 -19.70
C THR A 221 -1.87 -5.56 -19.19
N ARG A 222 -1.66 -4.30 -18.78
CA ARG A 222 -2.74 -3.39 -18.36
C ARG A 222 -3.80 -3.24 -19.44
N GLN A 223 -3.37 -3.00 -20.68
CA GLN A 223 -4.23 -2.87 -21.84
C GLN A 223 -5.06 -4.15 -22.06
N ALA A 224 -4.43 -5.32 -21.97
CA ALA A 224 -5.08 -6.60 -22.19
C ALA A 224 -6.15 -6.92 -21.13
N ILE A 225 -5.88 -6.64 -19.84
CA ILE A 225 -6.82 -6.90 -18.74
C ILE A 225 -7.79 -5.75 -18.48
N GLY A 226 -7.57 -4.57 -19.08
CA GLY A 226 -8.47 -3.43 -19.01
C GLY A 226 -8.49 -2.71 -17.65
N SER A 227 -7.45 -2.82 -16.81
CA SER A 227 -7.39 -2.19 -15.49
C SER A 227 -6.97 -0.71 -15.53
N THR A 228 -7.48 0.05 -16.50
CA THR A 228 -7.11 1.45 -16.73
C THR A 228 -7.87 2.39 -15.79
N LEU A 229 -7.17 3.32 -15.16
CA LEU A 229 -7.76 4.33 -14.29
C LEU A 229 -8.52 5.36 -15.15
N ASP A 230 -9.68 5.81 -14.71
CA ASP A 230 -10.43 6.88 -15.37
C ASP A 230 -9.80 8.26 -15.12
N ALA A 231 -10.07 9.20 -16.05
CA ALA A 231 -9.46 10.53 -16.02
C ALA A 231 -9.89 11.38 -14.80
N TYR A 232 -11.09 11.18 -14.28
CA TYR A 232 -11.56 11.92 -13.11
C TYR A 232 -10.84 11.46 -11.85
N SER A 233 -10.78 10.16 -11.60
CA SER A 233 -10.00 9.59 -10.49
C SER A 233 -8.51 9.95 -10.61
N ALA A 234 -7.95 9.98 -11.82
CA ALA A 234 -6.59 10.45 -12.05
C ALA A 234 -6.40 11.92 -11.65
N SER A 235 -7.35 12.80 -11.95
CA SER A 235 -7.29 14.21 -11.54
C SER A 235 -7.36 14.40 -10.02
N LEU A 236 -8.20 13.62 -9.33
CA LEU A 236 -8.26 13.61 -7.87
C LEU A 236 -6.94 13.12 -7.27
N LEU A 237 -6.35 12.06 -7.85
CA LEU A 237 -5.05 11.55 -7.42
C LEU A 237 -3.96 12.61 -7.62
N GLU A 238 -3.88 13.27 -8.78
CA GLU A 238 -2.94 14.37 -9.02
C GLU A 238 -3.09 15.48 -7.96
N ARG A 239 -4.33 15.85 -7.63
CA ARG A 239 -4.61 16.82 -6.58
C ARG A 239 -4.10 16.35 -5.22
N GLY A 240 -4.34 15.09 -4.86
CA GLY A 240 -3.84 14.47 -3.64
C GLY A 240 -2.32 14.49 -3.54
N LEU A 241 -1.62 14.20 -4.65
CA LEU A 241 -0.16 14.20 -4.71
C LEU A 241 0.46 15.58 -4.40
N LYS A 242 -0.21 16.69 -4.72
CA LYS A 242 0.30 18.05 -4.47
C LYS A 242 0.50 18.36 -2.98
N THR A 243 -0.32 17.77 -2.10
CA THR A 243 -0.21 17.94 -0.64
C THR A 243 0.37 16.72 0.07
N PHE A 244 0.65 15.65 -0.66
CA PHE A 244 1.11 14.38 -0.11
C PHE A 244 2.35 14.51 0.82
N PRO A 245 3.42 15.25 0.47
CA PRO A 245 4.59 15.36 1.36
C PRO A 245 4.26 16.01 2.70
N LEU A 246 3.38 17.02 2.71
CA LEU A 246 2.95 17.68 3.94
C LEU A 246 2.14 16.74 4.83
N ARG A 247 1.22 15.98 4.23
CA ARG A 247 0.38 15.01 4.94
C ARG A 247 1.22 13.84 5.48
N ALA A 248 2.11 13.27 4.66
CA ALA A 248 2.98 12.16 5.06
C ALA A 248 3.88 12.55 6.25
N LYS A 249 4.48 13.75 6.20
CA LYS A 249 5.29 14.27 7.29
C LYS A 249 4.47 14.41 8.58
N ARG A 250 3.30 15.07 8.51
CA ARG A 250 2.43 15.28 9.67
C ARG A 250 1.94 13.96 10.28
N MET A 251 1.53 13.00 9.44
CA MET A 251 1.11 11.66 9.88
C MET A 251 2.21 10.94 10.65
N ALA A 252 3.46 10.99 10.16
CA ALA A 252 4.58 10.32 10.81
C ALA A 252 4.99 10.99 12.14
N GLU A 253 4.95 12.32 12.21
CA GLU A 253 5.18 13.08 13.44
C GLU A 253 4.11 12.75 14.50
N ASN A 254 2.85 12.74 14.09
CA ASN A 254 1.72 12.36 14.95
C ASN A 254 1.83 10.90 15.40
N ALA A 255 2.17 9.97 14.48
CA ALA A 255 2.29 8.55 14.80
C ALA A 255 3.37 8.27 15.85
N LEU A 256 4.50 8.97 15.79
CA LEU A 256 5.54 8.83 16.80
C LEU A 256 5.04 9.25 18.18
N LYS A 257 4.41 10.43 18.30
CA LYS A 257 3.86 10.92 19.59
C LYS A 257 2.79 9.98 20.15
N VAL A 258 1.87 9.51 19.28
CA VAL A 258 0.82 8.56 19.69
C VAL A 258 1.40 7.22 20.09
N ALA A 259 2.41 6.71 19.37
CA ALA A 259 3.07 5.45 19.73
C ALA A 259 3.83 5.54 21.07
N GLU A 260 4.51 6.66 21.34
CA GLU A 260 5.17 6.92 22.64
C GLU A 260 4.14 6.98 23.78
N PHE A 261 2.99 7.62 23.56
CA PHE A 261 1.88 7.64 24.52
C PHE A 261 1.32 6.23 24.76
N LEU A 262 1.02 5.48 23.69
CA LEU A 262 0.48 4.12 23.79
C LEU A 262 1.43 3.16 24.52
N LYS A 263 2.74 3.32 24.34
CA LYS A 263 3.76 2.51 25.02
C LYS A 263 3.69 2.59 26.55
N ALA A 264 3.24 3.70 27.09
CA ALA A 264 3.11 3.93 28.51
C ALA A 264 1.78 3.40 29.11
N GLN A 265 0.86 2.88 28.27
CA GLN A 265 -0.47 2.48 28.71
C GLN A 265 -0.51 1.02 29.18
N PRO A 266 -1.00 0.72 30.40
CA PRO A 266 -1.03 -0.63 30.94
C PRO A 266 -1.88 -1.63 30.15
N LEU A 267 -2.94 -1.14 29.46
CA LEU A 267 -3.85 -1.95 28.63
C LEU A 267 -3.29 -2.22 27.24
N VAL A 268 -2.15 -1.63 26.87
CA VAL A 268 -1.53 -1.79 25.57
C VAL A 268 -0.38 -2.78 25.65
N SER A 269 -0.38 -3.77 24.80
CA SER A 269 0.70 -4.74 24.65
C SER A 269 1.06 -4.95 23.19
N ARG A 270 2.18 -5.63 22.92
CA ARG A 270 2.72 -5.92 21.59
C ARG A 270 2.65 -4.71 20.63
N LEU A 271 2.95 -3.52 21.16
CA LEU A 271 2.98 -2.30 20.36
C LEU A 271 4.06 -2.39 19.28
N SER A 272 3.66 -2.19 18.04
CA SER A 272 4.53 -2.23 16.86
C SER A 272 4.43 -0.92 16.08
N TYR A 273 5.48 -0.13 16.13
CA TYR A 273 5.71 1.05 15.33
C TYR A 273 7.21 1.18 15.04
N PRO A 274 7.64 1.19 13.77
CA PRO A 274 9.07 1.16 13.43
C PRO A 274 9.90 2.32 13.96
N GLY A 275 9.25 3.44 14.34
CA GLY A 275 9.89 4.60 14.95
C GLY A 275 10.29 4.43 16.41
N LEU A 276 9.77 3.43 17.12
CA LEU A 276 10.17 3.14 18.50
C LEU A 276 11.50 2.38 18.52
N LYS A 277 12.42 2.78 19.40
CA LYS A 277 13.78 2.19 19.51
C LYS A 277 13.78 0.72 19.85
N ASP A 278 12.76 0.23 20.56
CA ASP A 278 12.59 -1.16 20.96
C ASP A 278 11.83 -2.00 19.92
N HIS A 279 11.40 -1.42 18.81
CA HIS A 279 10.85 -2.19 17.70
C HIS A 279 11.93 -3.10 17.09
N PRO A 280 11.69 -4.41 16.89
CA PRO A 280 12.72 -5.36 16.42
C PRO A 280 13.40 -4.95 15.10
N GLY A 281 12.65 -4.29 14.22
CA GLY A 281 13.16 -3.80 12.93
C GLY A 281 13.60 -2.33 12.92
N HIS A 282 13.74 -1.66 14.08
CA HIS A 282 14.04 -0.23 14.14
C HIS A 282 15.32 0.15 13.39
N GLU A 283 16.40 -0.58 13.58
CA GLU A 283 17.68 -0.28 12.93
C GLU A 283 17.61 -0.46 11.40
N ILE A 284 16.90 -1.47 10.93
CA ILE A 284 16.65 -1.67 9.49
C ILE A 284 15.80 -0.50 8.96
N ALA A 285 14.71 -0.16 9.66
CA ALA A 285 13.85 0.96 9.28
C ALA A 285 14.62 2.28 9.23
N ARG A 286 15.45 2.56 10.23
CA ARG A 286 16.29 3.77 10.29
C ARG A 286 17.27 3.88 9.10
N ASN A 287 17.74 2.75 8.60
CA ASN A 287 18.69 2.72 7.47
C ASN A 287 17.98 2.82 6.11
N GLN A 288 16.74 2.34 5.97
CA GLN A 288 16.03 2.34 4.69
C GLN A 288 14.93 3.39 4.57
N MET A 289 14.49 4.00 5.69
CA MET A 289 13.48 5.05 5.73
C MET A 289 14.09 6.41 6.07
N ARG A 290 13.40 7.48 5.70
CA ARG A 290 13.82 8.86 5.95
C ARG A 290 12.64 9.73 6.37
N GLY A 291 12.89 10.81 7.12
CA GLY A 291 11.85 11.79 7.48
C GLY A 291 10.72 11.26 8.34
N GLY A 292 10.88 10.07 8.93
CA GLY A 292 9.90 9.39 9.77
C GLY A 292 9.68 7.94 9.35
N PHE A 293 8.70 7.27 9.99
CA PHE A 293 8.47 5.83 9.88
C PHE A 293 7.03 5.49 9.44
N GLY A 294 6.37 6.43 8.75
CA GLY A 294 4.98 6.28 8.32
C GLY A 294 3.95 6.56 9.41
N GLY A 295 2.67 6.44 9.05
CA GLY A 295 1.53 6.75 9.91
C GLY A 295 0.81 5.54 10.51
N MET A 296 1.39 4.33 10.42
CA MET A 296 0.72 3.09 10.83
C MET A 296 1.26 2.57 12.15
N ILE A 297 0.35 2.27 13.10
CA ILE A 297 0.65 1.69 14.40
C ILE A 297 -0.20 0.42 14.56
N SER A 298 0.38 -0.64 15.10
CA SER A 298 -0.33 -1.86 15.49
C SER A 298 -0.06 -2.18 16.95
N PHE A 299 -1.07 -2.61 17.69
CA PHE A 299 -0.93 -3.00 19.10
C PHE A 299 -2.07 -3.91 19.52
N ASP A 300 -1.87 -4.65 20.61
CA ASP A 300 -2.95 -5.37 21.25
C ASP A 300 -3.53 -4.54 22.40
N ILE A 301 -4.84 -4.57 22.55
CA ILE A 301 -5.57 -3.83 23.57
C ILE A 301 -6.31 -4.79 24.49
N GLY A 302 -6.15 -4.59 25.81
CA GLY A 302 -6.79 -5.43 26.81
C GLY A 302 -6.38 -6.90 26.71
N ASN A 303 -7.29 -7.79 27.09
CA ASN A 303 -7.04 -9.23 27.17
C ASN A 303 -7.69 -10.03 26.01
N ASP A 304 -8.75 -9.52 25.42
CA ASP A 304 -9.55 -10.26 24.44
C ASP A 304 -10.19 -9.34 23.37
N GLU A 305 -10.98 -9.97 22.50
CA GLU A 305 -11.71 -9.30 21.41
C GLU A 305 -12.74 -8.29 21.91
N ASP A 306 -13.37 -8.54 23.07
CA ASP A 306 -14.42 -7.67 23.62
C ASP A 306 -13.79 -6.39 24.20
N ASP A 307 -12.62 -6.46 24.81
CA ASP A 307 -11.86 -5.27 25.21
C ASP A 307 -11.50 -4.41 24.00
N ALA A 308 -11.04 -5.03 22.91
CA ALA A 308 -10.74 -4.30 21.68
C ALA A 308 -11.97 -3.64 21.05
N LYS A 309 -13.11 -4.32 21.05
CA LYS A 309 -14.39 -3.76 20.59
C LYS A 309 -14.84 -2.61 21.48
N CYS A 310 -14.75 -2.75 22.80
CA CYS A 310 -15.10 -1.71 23.78
C CYS A 310 -14.25 -0.47 23.55
N PHE A 311 -12.93 -0.66 23.40
CA PHE A 311 -11.99 0.43 23.12
C PHE A 311 -12.37 1.19 21.84
N ILE A 312 -12.51 0.49 20.70
CA ILE A 312 -12.84 1.11 19.42
C ILE A 312 -14.20 1.82 19.47
N SER A 313 -15.21 1.18 20.07
CA SER A 313 -16.56 1.77 20.15
C SER A 313 -16.62 2.99 21.08
N SER A 314 -15.62 3.20 21.93
CA SER A 314 -15.53 4.33 22.83
C SER A 314 -14.83 5.56 22.24
N LEU A 315 -14.14 5.40 21.10
CA LEU A 315 -13.50 6.49 20.38
C LEU A 315 -14.54 7.47 19.81
N LYS A 316 -14.18 8.75 19.74
CA LYS A 316 -15.06 9.83 19.27
C LYS A 316 -14.48 10.59 18.08
N LEU A 317 -13.16 10.74 18.02
CA LEU A 317 -12.43 11.42 16.95
C LEU A 317 -11.92 10.42 15.92
N VAL A 318 -11.30 9.32 16.39
CA VAL A 318 -10.73 8.28 15.52
C VAL A 318 -11.87 7.42 14.96
N TYR A 319 -11.99 7.36 13.64
CA TYR A 319 -13.07 6.64 12.99
C TYR A 319 -12.84 5.12 12.98
N HIS A 320 -13.83 4.34 13.37
CA HIS A 320 -13.85 2.90 13.18
C HIS A 320 -14.14 2.57 11.72
N ALA A 321 -13.09 2.42 10.93
CA ALA A 321 -13.20 2.13 9.51
C ALA A 321 -12.01 1.29 9.01
N VAL A 322 -12.23 0.56 7.94
CA VAL A 322 -11.16 -0.02 7.13
C VAL A 322 -10.47 1.08 6.32
N SER A 323 -9.40 0.74 5.61
CA SER A 323 -8.53 1.66 4.88
C SER A 323 -7.46 2.28 5.78
N LEU A 324 -6.70 3.25 5.26
CA LEU A 324 -5.57 3.90 5.93
C LEU A 324 -5.00 5.06 5.10
N GLY A 325 -4.13 5.86 5.72
CA GLY A 325 -3.32 6.86 5.02
C GLY A 325 -4.11 8.07 4.50
N CYS A 326 -5.28 8.34 5.08
CA CYS A 326 -6.08 9.53 4.78
C CYS A 326 -5.85 10.64 5.82
N THR A 327 -6.50 11.78 5.61
CA THR A 327 -6.45 12.94 6.49
C THR A 327 -6.99 12.65 7.87
N GLU A 328 -7.97 11.77 7.98
CA GLU A 328 -8.58 11.32 9.23
C GLU A 328 -7.86 10.11 9.82
N SER A 329 -7.79 10.04 11.14
CA SER A 329 -7.32 8.85 11.85
C SER A 329 -8.34 7.72 11.79
N LEU A 330 -7.91 6.52 11.38
CA LEU A 330 -8.75 5.33 11.23
C LEU A 330 -8.24 4.18 12.08
N ILE A 331 -9.17 3.41 12.67
CA ILE A 331 -8.84 2.23 13.46
C ILE A 331 -9.71 1.04 13.06
N CYS A 332 -9.13 -0.15 13.09
CA CYS A 332 -9.88 -1.40 12.91
C CYS A 332 -9.25 -2.56 13.67
N ILE A 333 -10.03 -3.64 13.85
CA ILE A 333 -9.54 -4.95 14.28
C ILE A 333 -9.24 -5.77 13.01
N PRO A 334 -7.98 -6.00 12.62
CA PRO A 334 -7.65 -6.72 11.39
C PRO A 334 -8.27 -8.10 11.32
N PHE A 335 -8.33 -8.82 12.43
CA PHE A 335 -8.93 -10.15 12.53
C PHE A 335 -10.41 -10.18 12.10
N LEU A 336 -11.15 -9.10 12.36
CA LEU A 336 -12.57 -8.94 12.02
C LEU A 336 -12.80 -8.17 10.69
N THR A 337 -11.75 -7.70 10.05
CA THR A 337 -11.87 -6.85 8.84
C THR A 337 -10.94 -7.30 7.72
N THR A 338 -9.72 -6.83 7.70
CA THR A 338 -8.78 -7.02 6.57
C THR A 338 -8.30 -8.46 6.43
N MET A 339 -8.39 -9.28 7.48
CA MET A 339 -8.05 -10.71 7.45
C MET A 339 -9.24 -11.62 7.12
N LEU A 340 -10.44 -11.09 6.93
CA LEU A 340 -11.60 -11.89 6.48
C LEU A 340 -11.40 -12.54 5.10
N TYR A 341 -10.43 -12.05 4.33
CA TYR A 341 -10.03 -12.69 3.06
C TYR A 341 -9.31 -14.03 3.25
N LEU A 342 -8.76 -14.27 4.45
CA LEU A 342 -8.04 -15.49 4.79
C LEU A 342 -8.98 -16.54 5.37
N PRO A 343 -8.76 -17.84 5.10
CA PRO A 343 -9.42 -18.91 5.81
C PRO A 343 -9.16 -18.82 7.33
N PRO A 344 -10.11 -19.24 8.19
CA PRO A 344 -9.98 -19.12 9.64
C PRO A 344 -8.66 -19.71 10.20
N GLU A 345 -8.26 -20.87 9.70
CA GLU A 345 -7.04 -21.56 10.07
C GLU A 345 -5.78 -20.75 9.73
N ARG A 346 -5.80 -19.96 8.67
CA ARG A 346 -4.68 -19.09 8.31
C ARG A 346 -4.61 -17.80 9.13
N ARG A 347 -5.73 -17.27 9.61
CA ARG A 347 -5.73 -16.02 10.39
C ARG A 347 -4.89 -16.13 11.66
N THR A 348 -4.88 -17.30 12.30
CA THR A 348 -4.12 -17.56 13.54
C THR A 348 -2.63 -17.73 13.30
N THR A 349 -2.20 -18.14 12.10
CA THR A 349 -0.78 -18.36 11.79
C THR A 349 -0.01 -17.07 11.54
N PHE A 350 -0.69 -15.94 11.33
CA PHE A 350 -0.07 -14.63 11.02
C PHE A 350 0.40 -13.87 12.27
N GLY A 351 0.25 -14.45 13.47
CA GLY A 351 0.62 -13.78 14.71
C GLY A 351 -0.28 -12.62 15.11
N VAL A 352 -1.41 -12.43 14.43
CA VAL A 352 -2.41 -11.41 14.75
C VAL A 352 -3.41 -11.96 15.75
N ALA A 353 -3.51 -11.35 16.91
CA ALA A 353 -4.48 -11.72 17.94
C ALA A 353 -5.85 -11.12 17.64
N LYS A 354 -6.91 -11.65 18.28
CA LYS A 354 -8.27 -11.13 18.13
C LYS A 354 -8.45 -9.72 18.71
N ASN A 355 -7.60 -9.34 19.64
CA ASN A 355 -7.54 -8.01 20.26
C ASN A 355 -6.46 -7.10 19.64
N THR A 356 -5.81 -7.54 18.55
CA THR A 356 -4.92 -6.67 17.80
C THR A 356 -5.73 -5.59 17.08
N VAL A 357 -5.34 -4.35 17.23
CA VAL A 357 -5.87 -3.20 16.51
C VAL A 357 -4.82 -2.61 15.59
N ARG A 358 -5.26 -2.09 14.45
CA ARG A 358 -4.43 -1.33 13.52
C ARG A 358 -4.95 0.10 13.45
N LEU A 359 -4.10 1.04 13.82
CA LEU A 359 -4.38 2.47 13.84
C LEU A 359 -3.61 3.16 12.71
N SER A 360 -4.33 3.83 11.82
CA SER A 360 -3.80 4.71 10.79
C SER A 360 -3.95 6.14 11.27
N ILE A 361 -2.85 6.81 11.51
CA ILE A 361 -2.82 8.18 12.02
C ILE A 361 -3.05 9.17 10.89
N GLY A 362 -3.95 10.11 11.11
CA GLY A 362 -4.25 11.24 10.24
C GLY A 362 -3.44 12.50 10.54
N ILE A 363 -3.99 13.65 10.12
CA ILE A 363 -3.32 14.96 10.25
C ILE A 363 -3.90 15.83 11.36
N GLU A 364 -4.80 15.31 12.17
CA GLU A 364 -5.38 15.99 13.32
C GLU A 364 -4.28 16.45 14.30
N GLU A 365 -4.61 17.30 15.25
CA GLU A 365 -3.68 17.64 16.32
C GLU A 365 -3.40 16.38 17.18
N PRO A 366 -2.14 15.98 17.38
CA PRO A 366 -1.80 14.72 18.05
C PRO A 366 -2.32 14.68 19.49
N GLU A 367 -2.44 15.80 20.16
CA GLU A 367 -3.01 15.94 21.50
C GLU A 367 -4.48 15.50 21.50
N GLN A 368 -5.26 15.86 20.48
CA GLN A 368 -6.67 15.46 20.35
C GLN A 368 -6.81 13.95 20.13
N ILE A 369 -5.91 13.35 19.29
CA ILE A 369 -5.89 11.90 19.09
C ILE A 369 -5.57 11.19 20.41
N ILE A 370 -4.58 11.69 21.17
CA ILE A 370 -4.17 11.14 22.47
C ILE A 370 -5.30 11.26 23.49
N GLU A 371 -5.98 12.41 23.56
CA GLU A 371 -7.13 12.61 24.46
C GLU A 371 -8.27 11.63 24.13
N ASP A 372 -8.55 11.41 22.84
CA ASP A 372 -9.59 10.45 22.41
C ASP A 372 -9.21 9.01 22.79
N ILE A 373 -7.97 8.62 22.57
CA ILE A 373 -7.47 7.30 22.97
C ILE A 373 -7.53 7.14 24.50
N MET A 374 -7.10 8.15 25.27
CA MET A 374 -7.08 8.12 26.72
C MET A 374 -8.49 7.94 27.30
N GLN A 375 -9.49 8.69 26.81
CA GLN A 375 -10.87 8.54 27.27
C GLN A 375 -11.47 7.18 26.88
N ALA A 376 -11.05 6.58 25.75
CA ALA A 376 -11.48 5.24 25.34
C ALA A 376 -10.84 4.17 26.22
N LEU A 377 -9.54 4.28 26.53
CA LEU A 377 -8.84 3.38 27.45
C LEU A 377 -9.48 3.36 28.83
N SER A 378 -9.96 4.50 29.35
CA SER A 378 -10.61 4.58 30.67
C SER A 378 -11.92 3.78 30.76
N LYS A 379 -12.53 3.44 29.62
CA LYS A 379 -13.76 2.62 29.54
C LYS A 379 -13.48 1.15 29.22
N THR A 380 -12.26 0.85 28.80
CA THR A 380 -11.81 -0.51 28.46
C THR A 380 -11.33 -1.22 29.73
N GLY A 381 -11.61 -2.50 29.90
CA GLY A 381 -11.24 -3.27 31.09
C GLY A 381 -12.17 -3.12 32.30
N GLY A 382 -13.16 -2.21 32.26
CA GLY A 382 -14.19 -2.09 33.30
C GLY A 382 -15.27 -3.19 33.25
N SER A 383 -15.32 -3.96 32.21
CA SER A 383 -16.34 -4.99 31.97
C SER A 383 -16.26 -6.22 32.89
N MET A 384 -15.16 -6.41 33.64
CA MET A 384 -15.04 -7.55 34.57
C MET A 384 -15.59 -7.29 35.97
N ALA A 385 -15.79 -6.02 36.38
CA ALA A 385 -16.29 -5.72 37.72
C ALA A 385 -17.81 -5.84 37.85
N ASP A 386 -18.57 -5.81 36.76
CA ASP A 386 -20.05 -5.78 36.77
C ASP A 386 -20.76 -7.04 36.23
N LYS A 387 -20.04 -8.07 35.81
CA LYS A 387 -20.68 -9.35 35.50
C LYS A 387 -20.92 -10.13 36.78
N LYS A 388 -22.03 -9.80 37.49
CA LYS A 388 -22.65 -10.73 38.44
C LYS A 388 -22.96 -12.03 37.72
N PRO A 389 -22.69 -13.20 38.32
CA PRO A 389 -23.05 -14.48 37.71
C PRO A 389 -24.57 -14.53 37.51
N GLU A 390 -25.02 -14.59 36.27
CA GLU A 390 -26.40 -14.96 35.98
C GLU A 390 -26.68 -16.36 36.52
N ASN A 391 -27.47 -16.42 37.60
CA ASN A 391 -28.04 -17.64 38.12
C ASN A 391 -28.85 -18.33 37.01
N ARG A 392 -28.32 -19.40 36.46
CA ARG A 392 -29.10 -20.36 35.68
C ARG A 392 -30.16 -20.99 36.62
N LYS A 393 -31.41 -20.67 36.38
CA LYS A 393 -32.53 -21.49 36.78
C LYS A 393 -33.12 -22.13 35.52
#